data_57c0f62b8be84e5d9ceb58757bbb93fc
#
_entry.id   57c0f62b8be84e5d9ceb58757bbb93fc
#
_cell.length_a   1.000
_cell.length_b   1.000
_cell.length_c   1.000
_cell.angle_alpha   90.00
_cell.angle_beta   90.00
_cell.angle_gamma   90.00
#
_symmetry.space_group_name_H-M   'P 1'
#
loop_
_entity.id
_entity.type
_entity.pdbx_description
1 polymer ?
#
loop_
_entity_poly.entity_id
_entity_poly.type
_entity_poly.pdbx_seq_one_letter_code
_entity_poly.pdbx_strand_id
1 'polypeptide(L)'
;VGAATLFCLAMICLAVPQQMNEEMRAYGANLIVTPTESTNADGKAGIDKAMVQHTTEMVKAKGSAKYATYRYENVRVNASPYVMAGVNAAQVKNLNHHWVVDGSWPTDGKVLVGRDIADAIGLRIGSAITIGYRASDNASTNGTSSNSSIDQQTKDGRVSSDIMDTSGTEFRVAGIVDTGGSEDSIIYATNADVNKLTGITRGVDVIEYSAGASDLAGLVSSINDMTSMHVKAQQVTKITASDTRIITMLQTLFWIVSLVVLVLTLVGVGTTISSIVSQRRNEIGLRKALGASSRAIGTEFYIESSLYGLIGGLIGTAIGYGLASWLCVAVFERSIVFNWWLALISVLFSALVAIVASIPPVHRATRIDPAVVLREE
;
A
#
# COMPACT_ATOMS: atom_id res chain seq x y z
N VAL A 1 -21.23 10.73 23.74
CA VAL A 1 -21.43 9.57 22.86
C VAL A 1 -21.03 9.93 21.43
N GLY A 2 -21.62 10.97 20.79
CA GLY A 2 -21.33 11.33 19.41
C GLY A 2 -19.85 11.63 19.12
N ALA A 3 -19.15 12.36 20.01
CA ALA A 3 -17.72 12.61 19.88
C ALA A 3 -16.89 11.32 19.95
N ALA A 4 -17.26 10.38 20.82
CA ALA A 4 -16.57 9.08 20.94
C ALA A 4 -16.73 8.24 19.68
N THR A 5 -17.94 8.15 19.14
CA THR A 5 -18.21 7.38 17.92
C THR A 5 -17.53 8.00 16.69
N LEU A 6 -17.60 9.31 16.54
CA LEU A 6 -16.93 10.02 15.43
C LEU A 6 -15.40 9.88 15.48
N PHE A 7 -14.82 10.03 16.67
CA PHE A 7 -13.38 9.84 16.86
C PHE A 7 -12.95 8.39 16.60
N CYS A 8 -13.70 7.42 17.14
CA CYS A 8 -13.43 6.00 16.90
C CYS A 8 -13.49 5.65 15.40
N LEU A 9 -14.53 6.10 14.69
CA LEU A 9 -14.66 5.90 13.25
C LEU A 9 -13.54 6.58 12.45
N ALA A 10 -13.18 7.81 12.81
CA ALA A 10 -12.08 8.52 12.16
C ALA A 10 -10.73 7.80 12.37
N MET A 11 -10.45 7.32 13.58
CA MET A 11 -9.24 6.54 13.87
C MET A 11 -9.18 5.25 13.07
N ILE A 12 -10.28 4.51 13.01
CA ILE A 12 -10.35 3.26 12.23
C ILE A 12 -10.17 3.57 10.73
N CYS A 13 -10.80 4.62 10.22
CA CYS A 13 -10.73 5.02 8.82
C CYS A 13 -9.30 5.41 8.38
N LEU A 14 -8.48 5.92 9.29
CA LEU A 14 -7.07 6.23 9.05
C LEU A 14 -6.16 5.02 9.30
N ALA A 15 -6.43 4.23 10.34
CA ALA A 15 -5.59 3.11 10.74
C ALA A 15 -5.69 1.91 9.78
N VAL A 16 -6.89 1.57 9.32
CA VAL A 16 -7.11 0.39 8.47
C VAL A 16 -6.34 0.46 7.15
N PRO A 17 -6.38 1.55 6.35
CA PRO A 17 -5.61 1.64 5.11
C PRO A 17 -4.09 1.62 5.36
N GLN A 18 -3.61 2.21 6.46
CA GLN A 18 -2.19 2.19 6.82
C GLN A 18 -1.72 0.79 7.18
N GLN A 19 -2.50 0.07 8.00
CA GLN A 19 -2.19 -1.31 8.37
C GLN A 19 -2.25 -2.25 7.16
N MET A 20 -3.26 -2.11 6.30
CA MET A 20 -3.33 -2.89 5.05
C MET A 20 -2.13 -2.61 4.14
N ASN A 21 -1.70 -1.35 4.04
CA ASN A 21 -0.51 -1.01 3.25
C ASN A 21 0.78 -1.60 3.86
N GLU A 22 0.89 -1.66 5.19
CA GLU A 22 2.01 -2.30 5.88
C GLU A 22 1.99 -3.82 5.72
N GLU A 23 0.83 -4.46 5.82
CA GLU A 23 0.69 -5.89 5.58
C GLU A 23 1.01 -6.26 4.13
N MET A 24 0.50 -5.49 3.16
CA MET A 24 0.82 -5.70 1.75
C MET A 24 2.31 -5.53 1.45
N ARG A 25 3.01 -4.65 2.17
CA ARG A 25 4.48 -4.52 2.09
C ARG A 25 5.21 -5.77 2.63
N ALA A 26 4.59 -6.51 3.53
CA ALA A 26 5.12 -7.80 3.98
C ALA A 26 5.00 -8.90 2.91
N TYR A 27 4.08 -8.75 1.96
CA TYR A 27 3.84 -9.68 0.85
C TYR A 27 4.65 -9.38 -0.43
N GLY A 28 5.71 -8.56 -0.35
CA GLY A 28 6.64 -8.33 -1.46
C GLY A 28 6.72 -6.88 -1.95
N ALA A 29 7.05 -6.71 -3.23
CA ALA A 29 7.29 -5.41 -3.83
C ALA A 29 5.98 -4.62 -4.07
N ASN A 30 6.02 -3.31 -3.81
CA ASN A 30 4.97 -2.36 -4.15
C ASN A 30 5.39 -1.35 -5.24
N LEU A 31 6.66 -1.36 -5.62
CA LEU A 31 7.23 -0.54 -6.67
C LEU A 31 8.17 -1.40 -7.51
N ILE A 32 8.00 -1.36 -8.83
CA ILE A 32 8.88 -2.01 -9.78
C ILE A 32 9.55 -0.95 -10.65
N VAL A 33 10.84 -1.12 -10.90
CA VAL A 33 11.62 -0.30 -11.83
C VAL A 33 12.17 -1.19 -12.92
N THR A 34 11.90 -0.83 -14.18
CA THR A 34 12.34 -1.52 -15.38
C THR A 34 13.11 -0.56 -16.28
N PRO A 35 14.01 -1.04 -17.16
CA PRO A 35 14.67 -0.18 -18.14
C PRO A 35 13.65 0.34 -19.17
N THR A 36 13.83 1.58 -19.63
CA THR A 36 12.96 2.21 -20.64
C THR A 36 13.31 1.77 -22.05
N GLU A 37 14.58 1.50 -22.32
CA GLU A 37 15.08 1.09 -23.64
C GLU A 37 16.04 -0.09 -23.50
N SER A 38 15.96 -1.02 -24.43
CA SER A 38 16.94 -2.08 -24.61
C SER A 38 18.01 -1.61 -25.60
N THR A 39 19.08 -1.01 -25.09
CA THR A 39 20.14 -0.43 -25.93
C THR A 39 21.50 -1.01 -25.64
N ASN A 40 21.70 -2.27 -26.05
CA ASN A 40 23.05 -2.78 -26.34
C ASN A 40 23.03 -3.59 -27.62
N ALA A 41 24.19 -3.75 -28.25
CA ALA A 41 24.35 -4.49 -29.51
C ALA A 41 23.78 -5.91 -29.48
N ASP A 42 23.55 -6.47 -28.30
CA ASP A 42 22.93 -7.78 -28.05
C ASP A 42 21.45 -7.70 -27.64
N GLY A 43 20.80 -6.53 -27.74
CA GLY A 43 19.35 -6.38 -27.63
C GLY A 43 18.77 -6.34 -26.21
N LYS A 44 19.55 -6.48 -25.13
CA LYS A 44 19.10 -6.39 -23.74
C LYS A 44 20.05 -5.52 -22.92
N ALA A 45 19.79 -4.22 -22.86
CA ALA A 45 20.43 -3.39 -21.85
C ALA A 45 19.64 -3.49 -20.54
N GLY A 46 20.26 -3.98 -19.50
CA GLY A 46 19.69 -3.95 -18.16
C GLY A 46 20.01 -2.62 -17.44
N ILE A 47 19.46 -2.45 -16.26
CA ILE A 47 19.75 -1.34 -15.36
C ILE A 47 21.13 -1.54 -14.76
N ASP A 48 22.04 -0.61 -14.96
CA ASP A 48 23.40 -0.64 -14.44
C ASP A 48 23.44 -0.57 -12.92
N LYS A 49 24.52 -1.09 -12.32
CA LYS A 49 24.73 -1.09 -10.87
C LYS A 49 24.70 0.32 -10.28
N ALA A 50 25.26 1.32 -10.97
CA ALA A 50 25.21 2.71 -10.52
C ALA A 50 23.77 3.25 -10.49
N MET A 51 22.96 2.88 -11.48
CA MET A 51 21.56 3.26 -11.58
C MET A 51 20.70 2.56 -10.53
N VAL A 52 20.98 1.27 -10.25
CA VAL A 52 20.36 0.53 -9.13
C VAL A 52 20.63 1.25 -7.80
N GLN A 53 21.87 1.69 -7.59
CA GLN A 53 22.24 2.41 -6.37
C GLN A 53 21.51 3.75 -6.28
N HIS A 54 21.49 4.54 -7.34
CA HIS A 54 20.86 5.85 -7.36
C HIS A 54 19.34 5.77 -7.14
N THR A 55 18.64 4.86 -7.84
CA THR A 55 17.21 4.61 -7.59
C THR A 55 16.95 4.15 -6.17
N THR A 56 17.81 3.31 -5.62
CA THR A 56 17.68 2.84 -4.23
C THR A 56 17.84 3.98 -3.23
N GLU A 57 18.76 4.91 -3.47
CA GLU A 57 18.94 6.11 -2.63
C GLU A 57 17.71 7.03 -2.69
N MET A 58 17.14 7.24 -3.86
CA MET A 58 15.90 8.02 -4.02
C MET A 58 14.73 7.41 -3.24
N VAL A 59 14.56 6.09 -3.34
CA VAL A 59 13.50 5.40 -2.60
C VAL A 59 13.73 5.50 -1.09
N LYS A 60 14.97 5.30 -0.62
CA LYS A 60 15.35 5.42 0.80
C LYS A 60 15.18 6.84 1.34
N ALA A 61 15.40 7.87 0.53
CA ALA A 61 15.19 9.26 0.93
C ALA A 61 13.72 9.59 1.26
N LYS A 62 12.77 8.82 0.72
CA LYS A 62 11.33 8.99 0.96
C LYS A 62 10.76 8.04 2.02
N GLY A 63 11.56 7.10 2.52
CA GLY A 63 11.14 6.16 3.55
C GLY A 63 12.00 4.90 3.61
N SER A 64 11.57 3.91 4.42
CA SER A 64 12.25 2.63 4.46
C SER A 64 12.13 1.92 3.12
N ALA A 65 13.22 1.31 2.65
CA ALA A 65 13.22 0.55 1.40
C ALA A 65 13.93 -0.79 1.58
N LYS A 66 13.23 -1.86 1.19
CA LYS A 66 13.83 -3.16 0.89
C LYS A 66 13.79 -3.32 -0.61
N TYR A 67 14.79 -3.97 -1.19
CA TYR A 67 14.81 -4.18 -2.64
C TYR A 67 15.44 -5.52 -2.99
N ALA A 68 15.09 -6.01 -4.18
CA ALA A 68 15.73 -7.13 -4.83
C ALA A 68 15.89 -6.85 -6.32
N THR A 69 16.97 -7.35 -6.89
CA THR A 69 17.29 -7.18 -8.30
C THR A 69 17.18 -8.51 -9.01
N TYR A 70 16.59 -8.50 -10.20
CA TYR A 70 16.38 -9.69 -11.01
C TYR A 70 16.94 -9.48 -12.42
N ARG A 71 17.67 -10.48 -12.90
CA ARG A 71 18.12 -10.59 -14.29
C ARG A 71 17.50 -11.84 -14.90
N TYR A 72 16.64 -11.68 -15.88
CA TYR A 72 15.89 -12.76 -16.50
C TYR A 72 16.56 -13.22 -17.80
N GLU A 73 16.77 -14.52 -17.94
CA GLU A 73 17.25 -15.16 -19.15
C GLU A 73 16.36 -16.34 -19.50
N ASN A 74 16.08 -16.51 -20.81
CA ASN A 74 15.43 -17.71 -21.30
C ASN A 74 16.47 -18.82 -21.40
N VAL A 75 16.18 -19.93 -20.76
CA VAL A 75 17.06 -21.11 -20.69
C VAL A 75 16.28 -22.34 -21.12
N ARG A 76 16.98 -23.42 -21.39
CA ARG A 76 16.39 -24.71 -21.75
C ARG A 76 16.78 -25.77 -20.74
N VAL A 77 15.81 -26.55 -20.33
CA VAL A 77 15.97 -27.75 -19.51
C VAL A 77 15.29 -28.89 -20.25
N ASN A 78 16.02 -29.93 -20.57
CA ASN A 78 15.51 -31.08 -21.38
C ASN A 78 14.79 -30.59 -22.66
N ALA A 79 15.40 -29.64 -23.37
CA ALA A 79 14.87 -29.00 -24.58
C ALA A 79 13.62 -28.09 -24.38
N SER A 80 12.99 -28.08 -23.22
CA SER A 80 11.86 -27.21 -22.90
C SER A 80 12.34 -25.80 -22.44
N PRO A 81 11.67 -24.71 -22.89
CA PRO A 81 12.04 -23.37 -22.50
C PRO A 81 11.54 -23.06 -21.10
N TYR A 82 12.38 -22.45 -20.28
CA TYR A 82 12.09 -21.94 -18.95
C TYR A 82 12.73 -20.57 -18.75
N VAL A 83 12.28 -19.85 -17.74
CA VAL A 83 12.90 -18.58 -17.33
C VAL A 83 13.84 -18.83 -16.15
N MET A 84 15.06 -18.31 -16.26
CA MET A 84 16.05 -18.31 -15.19
C MET A 84 16.24 -16.87 -14.70
N ALA A 85 16.18 -16.67 -13.39
CA ALA A 85 16.40 -15.37 -12.74
C ALA A 85 17.74 -15.39 -12.00
N GLY A 86 18.65 -14.52 -12.43
CA GLY A 86 19.86 -14.20 -11.66
C GLY A 86 19.51 -13.23 -10.52
N VAL A 87 19.81 -13.64 -9.31
CA VAL A 87 19.39 -12.92 -8.10
C VAL A 87 20.50 -12.81 -7.05
N ASN A 88 20.32 -11.86 -6.14
CA ASN A 88 21.03 -11.88 -4.86
C ASN A 88 20.10 -12.52 -3.81
N ALA A 89 20.45 -13.71 -3.35
CA ALA A 89 19.64 -14.49 -2.41
C ALA A 89 19.29 -13.72 -1.12
N ALA A 90 20.21 -12.92 -0.59
CA ALA A 90 19.97 -12.12 0.62
C ALA A 90 18.94 -11.01 0.39
N GLN A 91 18.96 -10.36 -0.78
CA GLN A 91 18.00 -9.31 -1.14
C GLN A 91 16.61 -9.92 -1.34
N VAL A 92 16.50 -11.00 -2.10
CA VAL A 92 15.22 -11.67 -2.36
C VAL A 92 14.59 -12.19 -1.08
N LYS A 93 15.38 -12.84 -0.21
CA LYS A 93 14.93 -13.31 1.09
C LYS A 93 14.45 -12.17 1.98
N ASN A 94 15.11 -11.02 1.94
CA ASN A 94 14.74 -9.85 2.75
C ASN A 94 13.47 -9.15 2.22
N LEU A 95 13.26 -9.18 0.89
CA LEU A 95 12.09 -8.59 0.26
C LEU A 95 10.86 -9.50 0.38
N ASN A 96 11.01 -10.80 0.10
CA ASN A 96 9.94 -11.78 -0.04
C ASN A 96 9.91 -12.75 1.15
N HIS A 97 9.52 -12.26 2.33
CA HIS A 97 9.46 -13.09 3.54
C HIS A 97 8.39 -14.18 3.50
N HIS A 98 7.40 -14.03 2.61
CA HIS A 98 6.28 -14.96 2.44
C HIS A 98 6.61 -16.17 1.57
N TRP A 99 7.76 -16.18 0.89
CA TRP A 99 8.16 -17.32 0.08
C TRP A 99 8.47 -18.52 0.97
N VAL A 100 7.79 -19.63 0.72
CA VAL A 100 8.09 -20.89 1.37
C VAL A 100 9.18 -21.60 0.58
N VAL A 101 10.34 -21.77 1.21
CA VAL A 101 11.49 -22.42 0.58
C VAL A 101 11.81 -23.70 1.31
N ASP A 102 11.61 -24.82 0.64
CA ASP A 102 12.04 -26.13 1.09
C ASP A 102 13.51 -26.32 0.67
N GLY A 103 14.42 -26.49 1.63
CA GLY A 103 15.85 -26.61 1.39
C GLY A 103 16.61 -25.32 1.62
N SER A 104 17.47 -24.93 0.70
CA SER A 104 18.33 -23.75 0.81
C SER A 104 18.23 -22.80 -0.38
N TRP A 105 18.56 -21.52 -0.13
CA TRP A 105 18.63 -20.48 -1.15
C TRP A 105 19.77 -20.76 -2.15
N PRO A 106 19.72 -20.19 -3.37
CA PRO A 106 20.73 -20.43 -4.38
C PRO A 106 22.11 -19.97 -3.92
N THR A 107 23.11 -20.76 -4.22
CA THR A 107 24.53 -20.51 -4.00
C THR A 107 25.31 -20.88 -5.25
N ASP A 108 26.64 -20.69 -5.27
CA ASP A 108 27.47 -20.99 -6.45
C ASP A 108 27.27 -22.44 -6.91
N GLY A 109 26.88 -22.62 -8.18
CA GLY A 109 26.58 -23.94 -8.79
C GLY A 109 25.29 -24.61 -8.30
N LYS A 110 24.48 -23.93 -7.48
CA LYS A 110 23.23 -24.46 -6.96
C LYS A 110 22.06 -23.51 -7.23
N VAL A 111 20.94 -24.08 -7.66
CA VAL A 111 19.74 -23.33 -8.05
C VAL A 111 18.57 -23.58 -7.10
N LEU A 112 17.71 -22.59 -6.94
CA LEU A 112 16.41 -22.72 -6.30
C LEU A 112 15.37 -22.83 -7.43
N VAL A 113 14.55 -23.87 -7.42
CA VAL A 113 13.60 -24.16 -8.49
C VAL A 113 12.18 -23.91 -8.02
N GLY A 114 11.38 -23.25 -8.85
CA GLY A 114 9.96 -23.06 -8.56
C GLY A 114 9.18 -24.37 -8.53
N ARG A 115 8.14 -24.44 -7.72
CA ARG A 115 7.33 -25.65 -7.49
C ARG A 115 6.78 -26.23 -8.79
N ASP A 116 6.25 -25.39 -9.69
CA ASP A 116 5.68 -25.84 -10.96
C ASP A 116 6.70 -26.56 -11.83
N ILE A 117 7.93 -26.05 -11.88
CA ILE A 117 9.02 -26.66 -12.65
C ILE A 117 9.47 -27.97 -11.98
N ALA A 118 9.60 -27.96 -10.65
CA ALA A 118 10.01 -29.14 -9.92
C ALA A 118 9.04 -30.30 -10.13
N ASP A 119 7.74 -30.03 -10.09
CA ASP A 119 6.68 -31.00 -10.30
C ASP A 119 6.59 -31.47 -11.77
N ALA A 120 6.75 -30.51 -12.73
CA ALA A 120 6.70 -30.82 -14.16
C ALA A 120 7.85 -31.72 -14.62
N ILE A 121 9.06 -31.59 -14.05
CA ILE A 121 10.24 -32.32 -14.43
C ILE A 121 10.58 -33.46 -13.44
N GLY A 122 9.90 -33.50 -12.31
CA GLY A 122 10.14 -34.49 -11.25
C GLY A 122 11.42 -34.25 -10.46
N LEU A 123 11.82 -32.98 -10.25
CA LEU A 123 12.99 -32.59 -9.50
C LEU A 123 12.77 -32.67 -7.99
N ARG A 124 13.84 -33.07 -7.30
CA ARG A 124 13.89 -33.04 -5.82
C ARG A 124 15.13 -32.30 -5.37
N ILE A 125 15.14 -31.88 -4.12
CA ILE A 125 16.31 -31.25 -3.50
C ILE A 125 17.50 -32.19 -3.63
N GLY A 126 18.62 -31.68 -4.15
CA GLY A 126 19.83 -32.45 -4.43
C GLY A 126 19.91 -33.05 -5.86
N SER A 127 18.82 -33.02 -6.64
CA SER A 127 18.83 -33.46 -8.04
C SER A 127 19.82 -32.64 -8.88
N ALA A 128 20.47 -33.27 -9.85
CA ALA A 128 21.23 -32.58 -10.88
C ALA A 128 20.28 -32.11 -11.99
N ILE A 129 20.46 -30.88 -12.47
CA ILE A 129 19.73 -30.28 -13.58
C ILE A 129 20.72 -29.67 -14.57
N THR A 130 20.59 -30.01 -15.85
CA THR A 130 21.40 -29.42 -16.91
C THR A 130 20.63 -28.29 -17.57
N ILE A 131 21.19 -27.08 -17.51
CA ILE A 131 20.59 -25.86 -18.03
C ILE A 131 21.41 -25.39 -19.23
N GLY A 132 20.75 -25.29 -20.37
CA GLY A 132 21.33 -24.77 -21.63
C GLY A 132 20.92 -23.31 -21.85
N TYR A 133 21.85 -22.53 -22.41
CA TYR A 133 21.60 -21.15 -22.82
C TYR A 133 21.81 -20.99 -24.32
N ARG A 134 20.90 -20.28 -24.99
CA ARG A 134 21.02 -19.86 -26.38
C ARG A 134 20.76 -18.37 -26.52
N ALA A 135 21.71 -17.67 -27.16
CA ALA A 135 21.58 -16.24 -27.40
C ALA A 135 20.35 -15.90 -28.27
N SER A 136 20.03 -16.77 -29.26
CA SER A 136 18.84 -16.59 -30.11
C SER A 136 17.51 -16.57 -29.37
N ASP A 137 17.40 -17.33 -28.27
CA ASP A 137 16.16 -17.37 -27.45
C ASP A 137 16.00 -16.12 -26.61
N ASN A 138 17.04 -15.30 -26.52
CA ASN A 138 17.10 -14.07 -25.73
C ASN A 138 17.21 -12.78 -26.57
N ALA A 139 17.34 -12.92 -27.91
CA ALA A 139 17.33 -11.76 -28.80
C ALA A 139 15.98 -11.07 -28.75
N SER A 140 15.99 -9.74 -28.54
CA SER A 140 14.77 -8.93 -28.47
C SER A 140 14.09 -8.91 -29.83
N THR A 141 12.89 -9.46 -29.94
CA THR A 141 12.01 -9.32 -31.12
C THR A 141 11.37 -7.93 -31.17
N ASN A 142 12.17 -6.87 -31.11
CA ASN A 142 11.72 -5.52 -31.40
C ASN A 142 11.90 -5.22 -32.87
N GLY A 143 10.84 -5.38 -33.62
CA GLY A 143 10.73 -4.79 -34.94
C GLY A 143 10.46 -5.78 -36.03
N THR A 144 9.25 -5.67 -36.58
CA THR A 144 8.84 -6.07 -37.91
C THR A 144 8.85 -7.58 -38.18
N SER A 145 7.67 -8.12 -38.25
CA SER A 145 7.41 -9.36 -39.00
C SER A 145 7.99 -9.20 -40.40
N SER A 146 9.26 -9.48 -40.55
CA SER A 146 9.81 -9.91 -41.81
C SER A 146 9.93 -11.43 -41.75
N ASN A 147 9.08 -12.08 -42.51
CA ASN A 147 9.19 -13.43 -42.95
C ASN A 147 10.66 -13.76 -43.31
N SER A 148 11.42 -14.21 -42.34
CA SER A 148 12.64 -14.96 -42.55
C SER A 148 12.57 -16.24 -41.77
N SER A 149 11.43 -16.93 -41.97
CA SER A 149 11.40 -18.36 -41.93
C SER A 149 12.34 -18.88 -43.01
N ILE A 150 13.27 -19.69 -42.61
CA ILE A 150 13.95 -20.66 -43.49
C ILE A 150 14.87 -20.01 -44.52
N ASP A 151 16.00 -19.44 -44.06
CA ASP A 151 17.21 -19.35 -44.92
C ASP A 151 18.50 -19.40 -44.07
N GLN A 152 18.60 -20.40 -43.18
CA GLN A 152 19.88 -20.98 -42.79
C GLN A 152 19.96 -22.40 -43.32
N GLN A 153 19.75 -22.55 -44.61
CA GLN A 153 20.36 -23.62 -45.33
C GLN A 153 21.84 -23.30 -45.39
N THR A 154 22.61 -23.92 -44.50
CA THR A 154 24.05 -24.01 -44.65
C THR A 154 24.30 -24.65 -46.01
N LYS A 155 25.24 -24.10 -46.75
CA LYS A 155 25.64 -24.43 -48.14
C LYS A 155 25.94 -25.91 -48.40
N ASP A 156 25.86 -26.76 -47.40
CA ASP A 156 26.23 -28.19 -47.45
C ASP A 156 25.09 -29.17 -47.12
N GLY A 157 23.82 -28.71 -47.07
CA GLY A 157 22.68 -29.61 -46.89
C GLY A 157 22.67 -30.41 -45.59
N ARG A 158 23.51 -30.05 -44.61
CA ARG A 158 23.50 -30.63 -43.26
C ARG A 158 22.56 -29.85 -42.40
N VAL A 159 21.59 -30.51 -41.77
CA VAL A 159 20.77 -29.99 -40.69
C VAL A 159 21.73 -29.48 -39.61
N SER A 160 21.61 -28.21 -39.28
CA SER A 160 22.40 -27.60 -38.20
C SER A 160 22.36 -28.50 -36.97
N SER A 161 23.55 -28.92 -36.48
CA SER A 161 23.72 -29.70 -35.25
C SER A 161 23.20 -28.95 -34.01
N ASP A 162 22.75 -27.76 -34.20
CA ASP A 162 22.19 -26.86 -33.19
C ASP A 162 20.89 -27.37 -32.55
N ILE A 163 20.22 -28.36 -33.15
CA ILE A 163 19.03 -29.02 -32.62
C ILE A 163 19.36 -30.04 -31.53
N MET A 164 20.61 -30.50 -31.47
CA MET A 164 21.10 -31.54 -30.52
C MET A 164 22.20 -31.03 -29.60
N ASP A 165 22.40 -29.74 -29.47
CA ASP A 165 23.40 -29.23 -28.55
C ASP A 165 22.87 -29.38 -27.11
N THR A 166 23.16 -30.54 -26.51
CA THR A 166 22.91 -30.86 -25.09
C THR A 166 24.00 -30.27 -24.19
N SER A 167 24.83 -29.36 -24.72
CA SER A 167 25.85 -28.65 -23.97
C SER A 167 25.23 -27.62 -23.04
N GLY A 168 24.79 -28.08 -21.87
CA GLY A 168 24.33 -27.23 -20.77
C GLY A 168 25.31 -27.27 -19.62
N THR A 169 25.19 -26.30 -18.73
CA THR A 169 25.89 -26.29 -17.44
C THR A 169 25.07 -27.07 -16.42
N GLU A 170 25.75 -28.00 -15.72
CA GLU A 170 25.13 -28.78 -14.66
C GLU A 170 25.03 -27.94 -13.37
N PHE A 171 23.84 -27.89 -12.81
CA PHE A 171 23.54 -27.29 -11.52
C PHE A 171 22.93 -28.35 -10.59
N ARG A 172 22.97 -28.06 -9.28
CA ARG A 172 22.23 -28.86 -8.29
C ARG A 172 21.07 -28.09 -7.72
N VAL A 173 19.95 -28.75 -7.53
CA VAL A 173 18.76 -28.16 -6.86
C VAL A 173 19.05 -28.00 -5.37
N ALA A 174 19.23 -26.79 -4.91
CA ALA A 174 19.45 -26.43 -3.52
C ALA A 174 18.17 -26.45 -2.70
N GLY A 175 17.06 -26.05 -3.33
CA GLY A 175 15.74 -25.98 -2.72
C GLY A 175 14.65 -25.82 -3.77
N ILE A 176 13.42 -25.92 -3.30
CA ILE A 176 12.20 -25.69 -4.08
C ILE A 176 11.44 -24.55 -3.43
N VAL A 177 11.02 -23.57 -4.23
CA VAL A 177 10.22 -22.44 -3.74
C VAL A 177 8.76 -22.62 -4.13
N ASP A 178 7.89 -22.32 -3.20
CA ASP A 178 6.44 -22.33 -3.35
C ASP A 178 5.89 -20.97 -2.91
N THR A 179 5.38 -20.22 -3.86
CA THR A 179 4.82 -18.87 -3.63
C THR A 179 3.32 -18.83 -3.89
N GLY A 180 2.77 -19.83 -4.58
CA GLY A 180 1.41 -19.86 -5.10
C GLY A 180 1.18 -18.88 -6.25
N GLY A 181 2.24 -18.39 -6.89
CA GLY A 181 2.21 -17.39 -7.97
C GLY A 181 3.06 -17.75 -9.18
N SER A 182 3.22 -16.80 -10.08
CA SER A 182 4.02 -16.95 -11.30
C SER A 182 5.51 -17.21 -11.05
N GLU A 183 5.98 -16.89 -9.88
CA GLU A 183 7.35 -17.10 -9.40
C GLU A 183 7.69 -18.60 -9.30
N ASP A 184 6.68 -19.45 -9.18
CA ASP A 184 6.83 -20.91 -9.12
C ASP A 184 7.22 -21.53 -10.48
N SER A 185 7.14 -20.75 -11.56
CA SER A 185 7.56 -21.11 -12.92
C SER A 185 8.96 -20.58 -13.27
N ILE A 186 9.80 -20.21 -12.28
CA ILE A 186 11.12 -19.60 -12.48
C ILE A 186 12.21 -20.43 -11.79
N ILE A 187 13.39 -20.48 -12.40
CA ILE A 187 14.61 -21.05 -11.81
C ILE A 187 15.47 -19.89 -11.30
N TYR A 188 15.80 -19.89 -10.02
CA TYR A 188 16.62 -18.84 -9.41
C TYR A 188 18.06 -19.32 -9.22
N ALA A 189 19.01 -18.54 -9.71
CA ALA A 189 20.44 -18.77 -9.56
C ALA A 189 21.16 -17.51 -9.07
N THR A 190 22.42 -17.63 -8.72
CA THR A 190 23.23 -16.44 -8.41
C THR A 190 23.53 -15.66 -9.70
N ASN A 191 23.70 -14.34 -9.60
CA ASN A 191 24.10 -13.51 -10.75
C ASN A 191 25.45 -14.00 -11.35
N ALA A 192 26.36 -14.54 -10.51
CA ALA A 192 27.62 -15.09 -10.94
C ALA A 192 27.44 -16.33 -11.82
N ASP A 193 26.52 -17.21 -11.46
CA ASP A 193 26.22 -18.42 -12.24
C ASP A 193 25.53 -18.07 -13.56
N VAL A 194 24.61 -17.09 -13.56
CA VAL A 194 24.00 -16.61 -14.81
C VAL A 194 25.05 -15.98 -15.73
N ASN A 195 26.01 -15.21 -15.21
CA ASN A 195 27.12 -14.68 -16.00
C ASN A 195 28.00 -15.81 -16.60
N LYS A 196 28.29 -16.85 -15.81
CA LYS A 196 29.05 -18.02 -16.31
C LYS A 196 28.27 -18.77 -17.40
N LEU A 197 26.96 -18.96 -17.21
CA LEU A 197 26.10 -19.68 -18.15
C LEU A 197 25.95 -18.95 -19.48
N THR A 198 25.74 -17.63 -19.43
CA THR A 198 25.49 -16.79 -20.62
C THR A 198 26.75 -16.30 -21.28
N GLY A 199 27.88 -16.27 -20.57
CA GLY A 199 29.12 -15.62 -21.02
C GLY A 199 29.07 -14.10 -21.08
N ILE A 200 27.96 -13.48 -20.63
CA ILE A 200 27.71 -12.05 -20.74
C ILE A 200 27.49 -11.46 -19.35
N THR A 201 28.17 -10.35 -19.03
CA THR A 201 27.90 -9.55 -17.84
C THR A 201 27.10 -8.33 -18.25
N ARG A 202 25.85 -8.23 -17.81
CA ARG A 202 24.96 -7.09 -18.08
C ARG A 202 24.22 -6.64 -16.84
N GLY A 203 23.51 -5.52 -16.94
CA GLY A 203 22.64 -5.01 -15.88
C GLY A 203 21.43 -5.90 -15.59
N VAL A 204 20.63 -5.51 -14.63
CA VAL A 204 19.42 -6.20 -14.20
C VAL A 204 18.20 -5.74 -15.00
N ASP A 205 17.22 -6.61 -15.18
CA ASP A 205 16.01 -6.30 -15.95
C ASP A 205 14.94 -5.66 -15.08
N VAL A 206 14.91 -6.01 -13.78
CA VAL A 206 13.88 -5.54 -12.87
C VAL A 206 14.51 -5.26 -11.50
N ILE A 207 14.12 -4.15 -10.91
CA ILE A 207 14.34 -3.88 -9.50
C ILE A 207 12.99 -3.83 -8.82
N GLU A 208 12.78 -4.67 -7.85
CA GLU A 208 11.61 -4.68 -7.00
C GLU A 208 11.90 -3.99 -5.68
N TYR A 209 11.03 -3.05 -5.29
CA TYR A 209 11.12 -2.34 -4.01
C TYR A 209 9.87 -2.59 -3.17
N SER A 210 10.08 -2.81 -1.88
CA SER A 210 9.08 -2.59 -0.83
C SER A 210 9.37 -1.23 -0.20
N ALA A 211 8.77 -0.18 -0.78
CA ALA A 211 9.00 1.20 -0.39
C ALA A 211 8.02 1.64 0.71
N GLY A 212 8.56 2.23 1.78
CA GLY A 212 7.79 2.81 2.89
C GLY A 212 7.41 4.27 2.71
N ALA A 213 7.40 4.76 1.47
CA ALA A 213 7.03 6.13 1.18
C ALA A 213 5.53 6.36 1.44
N SER A 214 5.20 7.47 2.09
CA SER A 214 3.82 7.89 2.33
C SER A 214 3.12 8.32 1.03
N ASP A 215 3.88 8.85 0.06
CA ASP A 215 3.44 9.21 -1.28
C ASP A 215 4.22 8.41 -2.33
N LEU A 216 3.72 7.21 -2.61
CA LEU A 216 4.31 6.31 -3.58
C LEU A 216 4.11 6.81 -5.02
N ALA A 217 2.98 7.47 -5.31
CA ALA A 217 2.69 8.03 -6.63
C ALA A 217 3.63 9.19 -6.97
N GLY A 218 3.89 10.08 -6.02
CA GLY A 218 4.86 11.16 -6.17
C GLY A 218 6.29 10.64 -6.34
N LEU A 219 6.65 9.55 -5.66
CA LEU A 219 7.95 8.88 -5.85
C LEU A 219 8.08 8.31 -7.27
N VAL A 220 7.05 7.62 -7.76
CA VAL A 220 7.00 7.07 -9.14
C VAL A 220 7.17 8.19 -10.17
N SER A 221 6.43 9.30 -10.02
CA SER A 221 6.59 10.47 -10.89
C SER A 221 8.02 11.02 -10.84
N SER A 222 8.59 11.17 -9.65
CA SER A 222 9.95 11.70 -9.48
C SER A 222 11.02 10.83 -10.16
N ILE A 223 10.87 9.49 -10.15
CA ILE A 223 11.77 8.58 -10.85
C ILE A 223 11.57 8.69 -12.37
N ASN A 224 10.32 8.74 -12.83
CA ASN A 224 10.00 8.79 -14.26
C ASN A 224 10.36 10.13 -14.92
N ASP A 225 10.36 11.23 -14.17
CA ASP A 225 10.75 12.55 -14.65
C ASP A 225 12.27 12.65 -14.90
N MET A 226 13.05 11.74 -14.33
CA MET A 226 14.50 11.66 -14.57
C MET A 226 14.80 10.84 -15.84
N THR A 227 14.52 11.40 -16.99
CA THR A 227 14.73 10.74 -18.30
C THR A 227 16.17 10.30 -18.56
N SER A 228 17.16 10.94 -17.92
CA SER A 228 18.58 10.55 -18.01
C SER A 228 18.91 9.19 -17.40
N MET A 229 18.01 8.65 -16.56
CA MET A 229 18.21 7.35 -15.92
C MET A 229 17.81 6.17 -16.79
N HIS A 230 17.10 6.40 -17.89
CA HIS A 230 16.59 5.36 -18.80
C HIS A 230 15.85 4.22 -18.08
N VAL A 231 15.18 4.56 -16.99
CA VAL A 231 14.36 3.63 -16.20
C VAL A 231 12.93 4.12 -16.10
N LYS A 232 12.02 3.19 -15.96
CA LYS A 232 10.60 3.44 -15.75
C LYS A 232 10.15 2.80 -14.45
N ALA A 233 9.65 3.61 -13.55
CA ALA A 233 9.05 3.17 -12.31
C ALA A 233 7.54 2.95 -12.50
N GLN A 234 7.03 1.89 -11.92
CA GLN A 234 5.60 1.59 -11.88
C GLN A 234 5.23 1.11 -10.47
N GLN A 235 4.12 1.64 -9.97
CA GLN A 235 3.53 1.12 -8.75
C GLN A 235 2.92 -0.25 -9.03
N VAL A 236 3.31 -1.25 -8.26
CA VAL A 236 2.68 -2.56 -8.30
C VAL A 236 1.61 -2.59 -7.24
N THR A 237 0.40 -2.51 -7.69
CA THR A 237 -0.74 -2.79 -6.86
C THR A 237 -1.02 -4.29 -6.99
N LYS A 238 -0.45 -5.10 -6.10
CA LYS A 238 -0.88 -6.53 -5.98
C LYS A 238 -2.34 -6.64 -5.50
N ILE A 239 -2.97 -5.48 -5.27
CA ILE A 239 -4.39 -5.38 -5.02
C ILE A 239 -5.10 -5.59 -6.35
N THR A 240 -5.82 -6.66 -6.45
CA THR A 240 -6.81 -6.85 -7.52
C THR A 240 -7.72 -5.61 -7.52
N ALA A 241 -8.18 -5.14 -8.66
CA ALA A 241 -9.11 -4.01 -8.75
C ALA A 241 -10.33 -4.18 -7.82
N SER A 242 -10.65 -5.42 -7.45
CA SER A 242 -11.63 -5.81 -6.44
C SER A 242 -11.27 -5.31 -5.03
N ASP A 243 -10.00 -5.42 -4.60
CA ASP A 243 -9.60 -5.06 -3.24
C ASP A 243 -9.61 -3.54 -3.04
N THR A 244 -9.16 -2.78 -4.05
CA THR A 244 -9.28 -1.31 -4.05
C THR A 244 -10.74 -0.88 -3.99
N ARG A 245 -11.63 -1.58 -4.68
CA ARG A 245 -13.06 -1.31 -4.67
C ARG A 245 -13.68 -1.58 -3.30
N ILE A 246 -13.27 -2.65 -2.64
CA ILE A 246 -13.71 -2.98 -1.27
C ILE A 246 -13.26 -1.91 -0.28
N ILE A 247 -12.00 -1.47 -0.34
CA ILE A 247 -11.48 -0.39 0.52
C ILE A 247 -12.26 0.91 0.32
N THR A 248 -12.48 1.31 -0.94
CA THR A 248 -13.24 2.52 -1.27
C THR A 248 -14.70 2.39 -0.81
N MET A 249 -15.30 1.22 -0.96
CA MET A 249 -16.66 0.95 -0.49
C MET A 249 -16.76 1.04 1.03
N LEU A 250 -15.79 0.48 1.77
CA LEU A 250 -15.73 0.59 3.23
C LEU A 250 -15.54 2.05 3.68
N GLN A 251 -14.65 2.80 3.05
CA GLN A 251 -14.46 4.23 3.33
C GLN A 251 -15.76 5.02 3.10
N THR A 252 -16.46 4.77 2.01
CA THR A 252 -17.73 5.42 1.71
C THR A 252 -18.78 5.08 2.77
N LEU A 253 -18.85 3.83 3.18
CA LEU A 253 -19.75 3.38 4.25
C LEU A 253 -19.45 4.08 5.58
N PHE A 254 -18.17 4.21 5.94
CA PHE A 254 -17.75 4.95 7.14
C PHE A 254 -18.15 6.44 7.07
N TRP A 255 -18.02 7.07 5.92
CA TRP A 255 -18.46 8.46 5.72
C TRP A 255 -19.96 8.62 5.90
N ILE A 256 -20.74 7.70 5.34
CA ILE A 256 -22.21 7.72 5.47
C ILE A 256 -22.62 7.52 6.94
N VAL A 257 -22.04 6.52 7.63
CA VAL A 257 -22.33 6.26 9.05
C VAL A 257 -21.91 7.45 9.90
N SER A 258 -20.75 8.05 9.64
CA SER A 258 -20.27 9.26 10.35
C SER A 258 -21.22 10.43 10.16
N LEU A 259 -21.75 10.63 8.96
CA LEU A 259 -22.74 11.68 8.68
C LEU A 259 -24.05 11.45 9.46
N VAL A 260 -24.55 10.22 9.47
CA VAL A 260 -25.76 9.87 10.22
C VAL A 260 -25.57 10.12 11.72
N VAL A 261 -24.42 9.66 12.28
CA VAL A 261 -24.09 9.88 13.70
C VAL A 261 -23.96 11.37 14.00
N LEU A 262 -23.38 12.16 13.10
CA LEU A 262 -23.30 13.63 13.25
C LEU A 262 -24.69 14.26 13.31
N VAL A 263 -25.59 13.91 12.42
CA VAL A 263 -26.97 14.41 12.40
C VAL A 263 -27.70 14.03 13.69
N LEU A 264 -27.62 12.77 14.11
CA LEU A 264 -28.22 12.32 15.37
C LEU A 264 -27.66 13.06 16.58
N THR A 265 -26.36 13.33 16.57
CA THR A 265 -25.70 14.11 17.64
C THR A 265 -26.20 15.57 17.66
N LEU A 266 -26.33 16.22 16.50
CA LEU A 266 -26.87 17.56 16.39
C LEU A 266 -28.30 17.65 16.94
N VAL A 267 -29.14 16.69 16.58
CA VAL A 267 -30.54 16.63 17.07
C VAL A 267 -30.55 16.41 18.59
N GLY A 268 -29.76 15.43 19.08
CA GLY A 268 -29.69 15.10 20.51
C GLY A 268 -29.19 16.26 21.37
N VAL A 269 -28.12 16.94 20.94
CA VAL A 269 -27.61 18.14 21.64
C VAL A 269 -28.62 19.28 21.57
N GLY A 270 -29.22 19.53 20.39
CA GLY A 270 -30.22 20.55 20.19
C GLY A 270 -31.45 20.35 21.08
N THR A 271 -31.95 19.13 21.24
CA THR A 271 -33.07 18.83 22.14
C THR A 271 -32.70 19.02 23.61
N THR A 272 -31.50 18.63 24.01
CA THR A 272 -31.00 18.84 25.38
C THR A 272 -30.91 20.33 25.71
N ILE A 273 -30.31 21.13 24.83
CA ILE A 273 -30.21 22.59 25.04
C ILE A 273 -31.59 23.24 25.02
N SER A 274 -32.50 22.77 24.14
CA SER A 274 -33.89 23.27 24.12
C SER A 274 -34.61 23.00 25.45
N SER A 275 -34.39 21.85 26.07
CA SER A 275 -34.93 21.54 27.41
C SER A 275 -34.36 22.45 28.48
N ILE A 276 -33.04 22.70 28.48
CA ILE A 276 -32.38 23.61 29.42
C ILE A 276 -32.93 25.04 29.28
N VAL A 277 -33.04 25.54 28.06
CA VAL A 277 -33.63 26.86 27.75
C VAL A 277 -35.06 26.94 28.25
N SER A 278 -35.87 25.91 28.05
CA SER A 278 -37.25 25.84 28.51
C SER A 278 -37.36 25.91 30.04
N GLN A 279 -36.48 25.19 30.75
CA GLN A 279 -36.44 25.21 32.22
C GLN A 279 -36.03 26.59 32.79
N ARG A 280 -35.16 27.32 32.10
CA ARG A 280 -34.67 28.64 32.49
C ARG A 280 -35.49 29.78 31.88
N ARG A 281 -36.67 29.50 31.30
CA ARG A 281 -37.50 30.48 30.59
C ARG A 281 -37.84 31.71 31.47
N ASN A 282 -38.24 31.51 32.73
CA ASN A 282 -38.58 32.57 33.67
C ASN A 282 -37.36 33.43 34.04
N GLU A 283 -36.19 32.83 34.25
CA GLU A 283 -34.95 33.55 34.51
C GLU A 283 -34.53 34.41 33.30
N ILE A 284 -34.63 33.87 32.10
CA ILE A 284 -34.34 34.60 30.87
C ILE A 284 -35.31 35.80 30.70
N GLY A 285 -36.60 35.57 30.96
CA GLY A 285 -37.64 36.62 30.91
C GLY A 285 -37.36 37.74 31.89
N LEU A 286 -37.02 37.42 33.15
CA LEU A 286 -36.67 38.39 34.19
C LEU A 286 -35.43 39.21 33.83
N ARG A 287 -34.37 38.57 33.36
CA ARG A 287 -33.14 39.25 32.93
C ARG A 287 -33.40 40.22 31.77
N LYS A 288 -34.29 39.87 30.83
CA LYS A 288 -34.70 40.73 29.73
C LYS A 288 -35.54 41.92 30.24
N ALA A 289 -36.42 41.68 31.20
CA ALA A 289 -37.21 42.76 31.82
C ALA A 289 -36.33 43.80 32.57
N LEU A 290 -35.19 43.31 33.12
CA LEU A 290 -34.18 44.17 33.77
C LEU A 290 -33.20 44.82 32.76
N GLY A 291 -33.44 44.68 31.47
CA GLY A 291 -32.66 45.36 30.41
C GLY A 291 -31.51 44.56 29.78
N ALA A 292 -31.39 43.25 30.05
CA ALA A 292 -30.38 42.42 29.38
C ALA A 292 -30.65 42.34 27.88
N SER A 293 -29.60 42.58 27.06
CA SER A 293 -29.72 42.45 25.59
C SER A 293 -29.85 41.01 25.15
N SER A 294 -30.62 40.75 24.09
CA SER A 294 -30.77 39.43 23.49
C SER A 294 -29.40 38.83 23.03
N ARG A 295 -28.45 39.70 22.67
CA ARG A 295 -27.09 39.27 22.29
C ARG A 295 -26.31 38.79 23.51
N ALA A 296 -26.39 39.46 24.65
CA ALA A 296 -25.70 39.07 25.89
C ALA A 296 -26.18 37.68 26.36
N ILE A 297 -27.49 37.45 26.35
CA ILE A 297 -28.08 36.15 26.70
C ILE A 297 -27.63 35.04 25.68
N GLY A 298 -27.66 35.36 24.39
CA GLY A 298 -27.21 34.40 23.35
C GLY A 298 -25.75 34.02 23.50
N THR A 299 -24.86 34.99 23.75
CA THR A 299 -23.42 34.70 23.94
C THR A 299 -23.15 33.85 25.18
N GLU A 300 -23.88 34.05 26.27
CA GLU A 300 -23.79 33.21 27.47
C GLU A 300 -24.11 31.75 27.17
N PHE A 301 -25.19 31.46 26.45
CA PHE A 301 -25.56 30.10 26.05
C PHE A 301 -24.57 29.49 25.05
N TYR A 302 -23.98 30.26 24.12
CA TYR A 302 -22.96 29.75 23.20
C TYR A 302 -21.66 29.39 23.92
N ILE A 303 -21.24 30.19 24.91
CA ILE A 303 -20.07 29.89 25.73
C ILE A 303 -20.33 28.63 26.58
N GLU A 304 -21.51 28.54 27.21
CA GLU A 304 -21.91 27.35 27.98
C GLU A 304 -21.94 26.09 27.11
N SER A 305 -22.54 26.18 25.91
CA SER A 305 -22.56 25.06 24.95
C SER A 305 -21.17 24.68 24.47
N SER A 306 -20.28 25.64 24.24
CA SER A 306 -18.89 25.41 23.86
C SER A 306 -18.12 24.65 24.95
N LEU A 307 -18.31 25.03 26.22
CA LEU A 307 -17.71 24.35 27.37
C LEU A 307 -18.20 22.91 27.49
N TYR A 308 -19.50 22.67 27.35
CA TYR A 308 -20.05 21.31 27.33
C TYR A 308 -19.49 20.51 26.14
N GLY A 309 -19.33 21.13 24.97
CA GLY A 309 -18.73 20.54 23.80
C GLY A 309 -17.27 20.16 24.00
N LEU A 310 -16.47 21.02 24.64
CA LEU A 310 -15.06 20.76 24.96
C LEU A 310 -14.93 19.62 25.98
N ILE A 311 -15.65 19.65 27.08
CA ILE A 311 -15.61 18.61 28.12
C ILE A 311 -16.09 17.27 27.53
N GLY A 312 -17.23 17.31 26.83
CA GLY A 312 -17.79 16.14 26.16
C GLY A 312 -16.85 15.59 25.05
N GLY A 313 -16.15 16.48 24.35
CA GLY A 313 -15.13 16.17 23.38
C GLY A 313 -13.92 15.46 23.97
N LEU A 314 -13.39 15.96 25.10
CA LEU A 314 -12.26 15.34 25.81
C LEU A 314 -12.61 13.94 26.31
N ILE A 315 -13.73 13.80 27.01
CA ILE A 315 -14.20 12.49 27.50
C ILE A 315 -14.52 11.56 26.34
N GLY A 316 -15.17 12.10 25.31
CA GLY A 316 -15.50 11.35 24.09
C GLY A 316 -14.28 10.85 23.35
N THR A 317 -13.25 11.68 23.19
CA THR A 317 -11.99 11.30 22.56
C THR A 317 -11.26 10.22 23.35
N ALA A 318 -11.23 10.30 24.69
CA ALA A 318 -10.62 9.29 25.54
C ALA A 318 -11.34 7.92 25.44
N ILE A 319 -12.67 7.93 25.52
CA ILE A 319 -13.47 6.71 25.35
C ILE A 319 -13.35 6.17 23.90
N GLY A 320 -13.40 7.06 22.90
CA GLY A 320 -13.29 6.71 21.49
C GLY A 320 -11.96 6.08 21.16
N TYR A 321 -10.85 6.58 21.73
CA TYR A 321 -9.54 5.96 21.60
C TYR A 321 -9.50 4.57 22.26
N GLY A 322 -10.04 4.43 23.47
CA GLY A 322 -10.10 3.14 24.16
C GLY A 322 -10.87 2.10 23.34
N LEU A 323 -12.02 2.48 22.78
CA LEU A 323 -12.82 1.59 21.92
C LEU A 323 -12.10 1.26 20.61
N ALA A 324 -11.51 2.26 19.95
CA ALA A 324 -10.76 2.03 18.71
C ALA A 324 -9.55 1.12 18.94
N SER A 325 -8.79 1.35 20.02
CA SER A 325 -7.64 0.55 20.38
C SER A 325 -8.05 -0.89 20.73
N TRP A 326 -9.11 -1.06 21.53
CA TRP A 326 -9.64 -2.39 21.83
C TRP A 326 -10.09 -3.14 20.58
N LEU A 327 -10.82 -2.48 19.69
CA LEU A 327 -11.32 -3.08 18.45
C LEU A 327 -10.17 -3.48 17.53
N CYS A 328 -9.16 -2.63 17.38
CA CYS A 328 -8.00 -2.94 16.54
C CYS A 328 -7.14 -4.08 17.10
N VAL A 329 -6.96 -4.15 18.40
CA VAL A 329 -6.28 -5.29 19.04
C VAL A 329 -7.08 -6.58 18.88
N ALA A 330 -8.42 -6.51 19.03
CA ALA A 330 -9.28 -7.68 18.91
C ALA A 330 -9.40 -8.23 17.48
N VAL A 331 -9.34 -7.35 16.44
CA VAL A 331 -9.54 -7.73 15.02
C VAL A 331 -8.22 -7.90 14.30
N PHE A 332 -7.24 -7.01 14.54
CA PHE A 332 -5.97 -6.95 13.79
C PHE A 332 -4.75 -7.36 14.63
N GLU A 333 -4.94 -7.72 15.91
CA GLU A 333 -3.87 -8.09 16.85
C GLU A 333 -2.75 -7.03 16.99
N ARG A 334 -3.05 -5.77 16.67
CA ARG A 334 -2.09 -4.65 16.69
C ARG A 334 -2.66 -3.43 17.41
N SER A 335 -1.77 -2.72 18.12
CA SER A 335 -2.10 -1.46 18.80
C SER A 335 -2.03 -0.27 17.82
N ILE A 336 -2.96 0.68 17.95
CA ILE A 336 -2.94 1.94 17.21
C ILE A 336 -2.13 2.97 17.98
N VAL A 337 -1.26 3.69 17.26
CA VAL A 337 -0.54 4.84 17.82
C VAL A 337 -1.51 6.01 18.01
N PHE A 338 -1.47 6.62 19.21
CA PHE A 338 -2.31 7.79 19.51
C PHE A 338 -1.87 9.00 18.69
N ASN A 339 -2.79 9.57 17.91
CA ASN A 339 -2.54 10.75 17.09
C ASN A 339 -3.07 12.01 17.80
N TRP A 340 -2.16 12.80 18.38
CA TRP A 340 -2.48 14.03 19.10
C TRP A 340 -3.19 15.09 18.25
N TRP A 341 -2.84 15.20 16.96
CA TRP A 341 -3.51 16.13 16.05
C TRP A 341 -4.95 15.76 15.81
N LEU A 342 -5.23 14.48 15.62
CA LEU A 342 -6.60 14.01 15.44
C LEU A 342 -7.43 14.21 16.71
N ALA A 343 -6.84 13.97 17.89
CA ALA A 343 -7.48 14.20 19.17
C ALA A 343 -7.84 15.67 19.36
N LEU A 344 -6.91 16.59 19.07
CA LEU A 344 -7.15 18.04 19.16
C LEU A 344 -8.26 18.48 18.21
N ILE A 345 -8.20 18.05 16.95
CA ILE A 345 -9.22 18.37 15.94
C ILE A 345 -10.59 17.83 16.37
N SER A 346 -10.65 16.62 16.91
CA SER A 346 -11.90 16.01 17.38
C SER A 346 -12.56 16.80 18.53
N VAL A 347 -11.75 17.26 19.50
CA VAL A 347 -12.24 18.07 20.62
C VAL A 347 -12.77 19.43 20.13
N LEU A 348 -12.02 20.10 19.24
CA LEU A 348 -12.46 21.37 18.65
C LEU A 348 -13.73 21.19 17.79
N PHE A 349 -13.78 20.12 17.02
CA PHE A 349 -14.96 19.79 16.22
C PHE A 349 -16.18 19.49 17.10
N SER A 350 -16.02 18.81 18.24
CA SER A 350 -17.09 18.58 19.21
C SER A 350 -17.65 19.90 19.79
N ALA A 351 -16.77 20.86 20.11
CA ALA A 351 -17.21 22.19 20.56
C ALA A 351 -17.97 22.92 19.45
N LEU A 352 -17.51 22.87 18.21
CA LEU A 352 -18.18 23.47 17.07
C LEU A 352 -19.57 22.87 16.84
N VAL A 353 -19.68 21.53 16.89
CA VAL A 353 -20.97 20.83 16.77
C VAL A 353 -21.93 21.23 17.87
N ALA A 354 -21.45 21.37 19.12
CA ALA A 354 -22.27 21.83 20.23
C ALA A 354 -22.80 23.28 20.03
N ILE A 355 -21.94 24.18 19.53
CA ILE A 355 -22.34 25.55 19.20
C ILE A 355 -23.39 25.54 18.07
N VAL A 356 -23.16 24.82 16.99
CA VAL A 356 -24.10 24.74 15.86
C VAL A 356 -25.44 24.15 16.29
N ALA A 357 -25.44 23.11 17.12
CA ALA A 357 -26.64 22.48 17.65
C ALA A 357 -27.42 23.43 18.59
N SER A 358 -26.73 24.37 19.23
CA SER A 358 -27.36 25.36 20.14
C SER A 358 -28.04 26.56 19.42
N ILE A 359 -27.72 26.80 18.15
CA ILE A 359 -28.25 27.95 17.39
C ILE A 359 -29.78 27.98 17.38
N PRO A 360 -30.51 26.92 17.01
CA PRO A 360 -31.97 26.97 16.95
C PRO A 360 -32.63 27.23 18.32
N PRO A 361 -32.25 26.50 19.42
CA PRO A 361 -32.86 26.75 20.73
C PRO A 361 -32.51 28.11 21.33
N VAL A 362 -31.26 28.57 21.16
CA VAL A 362 -30.83 29.89 21.64
C VAL A 362 -31.57 31.00 20.90
N HIS A 363 -31.75 30.87 19.59
CA HIS A 363 -32.53 31.83 18.82
C HIS A 363 -33.98 31.92 19.29
N ARG A 364 -34.59 30.79 19.68
CA ARG A 364 -35.93 30.78 20.30
C ARG A 364 -35.91 31.45 21.66
N ALA A 365 -34.89 31.18 22.51
CA ALA A 365 -34.74 31.81 23.81
C ALA A 365 -34.62 33.34 23.73
N THR A 366 -33.86 33.83 22.76
CA THR A 366 -33.69 35.30 22.58
C THR A 366 -34.93 36.01 22.07
N ARG A 367 -35.96 35.31 21.59
CA ARG A 367 -37.24 35.87 21.16
C ARG A 367 -38.34 35.81 22.20
N ILE A 368 -38.08 35.32 23.41
CA ILE A 368 -39.07 35.27 24.50
C ILE A 368 -39.46 36.71 24.86
N ASP A 369 -40.78 36.98 24.88
CA ASP A 369 -41.33 38.27 25.30
C ASP A 369 -41.40 38.34 26.83
N PRO A 370 -40.71 39.29 27.48
CA PRO A 370 -40.76 39.45 28.94
C PRO A 370 -42.16 39.65 29.49
N ALA A 371 -43.05 40.35 28.74
CA ALA A 371 -44.40 40.63 29.17
C ALA A 371 -45.26 39.36 29.30
N VAL A 372 -45.03 38.34 28.50
CA VAL A 372 -45.75 37.06 28.55
C VAL A 372 -45.33 36.25 29.77
N VAL A 373 -44.03 36.23 30.07
CA VAL A 373 -43.46 35.46 31.19
C VAL A 373 -43.92 36.02 32.55
N LEU A 374 -43.98 37.36 32.68
CA LEU A 374 -44.43 38.04 33.93
C LEU A 374 -45.94 37.97 34.14
N ARG A 375 -46.73 37.59 33.12
CA ARG A 375 -48.18 37.48 33.19
C ARG A 375 -48.70 36.09 33.53
N GLU A 376 -47.82 35.06 33.33
CA GLU A 376 -48.13 33.67 33.66
C GLU A 376 -47.90 33.28 35.13
N GLU A 377 -47.40 34.22 35.98
CA GLU A 377 -47.42 34.14 37.44
C GLU A 377 -48.67 34.94 38.00
#